data_ddb109e085b6420fa95b6b848c461a4c
#
_entry.id   ddb109e085b6420fa95b6b848c461a4c
#
_cell.length_a   1.000
_cell.length_b   1.000
_cell.length_c   1.000
_cell.angle_alpha   90.00
_cell.angle_beta   90.00
_cell.angle_gamma   90.00
#
_symmetry.space_group_name_H-M   'P 1'
#
loop_
_entity.id
_entity.type
_entity.pdbx_description
1 polymer ?
#
loop_
_entity_poly.entity_id
_entity_poly.type
_entity_poly.pdbx_seq_one_letter_code
_entity_poly.pdbx_strand_id
1 'polypeptide(L)'
;DNEDLRLGIVAFGDYCDMKNAQEFGNAYQCLMPTNNDNDIIKFVRETKDTSGGDGDEFYELVIKKIVEETPWRENSTRAILLISDAEPHPLGYTFQDYVVGNQIDWRKEANKAADLKIKIDTVTITNSSWYKELSSMTNGISVPFASGHKTARLVEAATMSRGSAKARKMFDEMLCSCSDEETSAVFASYKRERDSCDSDDV
;
A
#
# COMPACT_ATOMS: atom_id res chain seq x y z
N ASP A 1 -5.68 20.55 16.76
CA ASP A 1 -5.63 19.10 16.71
C ASP A 1 -4.40 18.73 15.88
N ASN A 2 -3.34 18.29 16.55
CA ASN A 2 -2.14 17.80 15.89
C ASN A 2 -2.42 16.37 15.41
N GLU A 3 -2.85 16.23 14.16
CA GLU A 3 -2.78 14.95 13.51
C GLU A 3 -1.30 14.58 13.33
N ASP A 4 -0.85 13.57 14.05
CA ASP A 4 0.46 13.00 13.82
C ASP A 4 0.37 11.97 12.67
N LEU A 5 0.07 12.47 11.46
CA LEU A 5 0.16 11.68 10.25
C LEU A 5 1.64 11.41 9.94
N ARG A 6 1.97 10.15 9.70
CA ARG A 6 3.29 9.74 9.23
C ARG A 6 3.16 8.96 7.94
N LEU A 7 3.94 9.35 6.96
CA LEU A 7 4.01 8.69 5.67
C LEU A 7 5.33 7.94 5.54
N GLY A 8 5.26 6.64 5.27
CA GLY A 8 6.37 5.82 4.81
C GLY A 8 6.24 5.58 3.30
N ILE A 9 7.36 5.37 2.62
CA ILE A 9 7.38 5.05 1.19
C ILE A 9 8.28 3.85 0.97
N VAL A 10 7.80 2.89 0.19
CA VAL A 10 8.60 1.78 -0.30
C VAL A 10 8.56 1.80 -1.81
N ALA A 11 9.74 1.86 -2.44
CA ALA A 11 9.93 1.62 -3.86
C ALA A 11 10.64 0.26 -4.00
N PHE A 12 10.14 -0.57 -4.88
CA PHE A 12 10.62 -1.95 -4.99
C PHE A 12 10.61 -2.45 -6.44
N GLY A 13 11.32 -3.52 -6.68
CA GLY A 13 11.37 -4.28 -7.91
C GLY A 13 11.27 -5.76 -7.60
N ASP A 14 12.21 -6.56 -8.07
CA ASP A 14 12.16 -8.00 -7.98
C ASP A 14 13.44 -8.62 -7.41
N TYR A 15 13.40 -9.94 -7.15
CA TYR A 15 14.54 -10.73 -6.69
C TYR A 15 15.75 -10.61 -7.61
N CYS A 16 15.54 -10.49 -8.91
CA CYS A 16 16.63 -10.31 -9.88
C CYS A 16 17.38 -8.98 -9.74
N ASP A 17 16.78 -7.99 -9.13
CA ASP A 17 17.39 -6.68 -8.86
C ASP A 17 18.21 -6.67 -7.55
N MET A 18 18.12 -7.73 -6.74
CA MET A 18 18.90 -7.86 -5.52
C MET A 18 20.37 -8.17 -5.84
N LYS A 19 21.29 -7.66 -5.05
CA LYS A 19 22.71 -8.01 -5.18
C LYS A 19 23.00 -9.43 -4.66
N ASN A 20 22.34 -9.82 -3.58
CA ASN A 20 22.39 -11.17 -2.98
C ASN A 20 21.27 -11.31 -1.94
N ALA A 21 21.16 -12.50 -1.31
CA ALA A 21 20.10 -12.80 -0.35
C ALA A 21 20.00 -11.86 0.87
N GLN A 22 21.05 -11.13 1.21
CA GLN A 22 21.10 -10.19 2.35
C GLN A 22 21.15 -8.73 1.93
N GLU A 23 21.42 -8.44 0.66
CA GLU A 23 21.64 -7.08 0.18
C GLU A 23 20.67 -6.73 -0.96
N PHE A 24 19.60 -6.05 -0.60
CA PHE A 24 18.53 -5.70 -1.52
C PHE A 24 18.96 -4.64 -2.57
N GLY A 25 19.88 -3.74 -2.22
CA GLY A 25 20.27 -2.67 -3.13
C GLY A 25 19.09 -1.80 -3.53
N ASN A 26 18.91 -1.57 -4.83
CA ASN A 26 17.77 -0.81 -5.35
C ASN A 26 16.47 -1.63 -5.39
N ALA A 27 16.54 -2.96 -5.28
CA ALA A 27 15.34 -3.81 -5.32
C ALA A 27 14.35 -3.48 -4.18
N TYR A 28 14.83 -2.96 -3.04
CA TYR A 28 13.99 -2.54 -1.95
C TYR A 28 14.53 -1.27 -1.32
N GLN A 29 13.89 -0.16 -1.58
CA GLN A 29 14.23 1.16 -1.06
C GLN A 29 13.10 1.61 -0.14
N CYS A 30 13.42 1.98 1.10
CA CYS A 30 12.41 2.26 2.12
C CYS A 30 12.71 3.55 2.87
N LEU A 31 11.71 4.41 2.94
CA LEU A 31 11.61 5.51 3.90
C LEU A 31 10.64 5.09 5.00
N MET A 32 11.13 4.95 6.22
CA MET A 32 10.27 4.67 7.38
C MET A 32 9.30 5.82 7.64
N PRO A 33 8.13 5.55 8.26
CA PRO A 33 7.10 6.57 8.46
C PRO A 33 7.62 7.81 9.18
N THR A 34 7.51 8.95 8.51
CA THR A 34 7.94 10.28 8.98
C THR A 34 6.85 11.33 8.74
N ASN A 35 6.88 12.43 9.49
CA ASN A 35 6.11 13.64 9.25
C ASN A 35 6.97 14.79 8.68
N ASN A 36 8.18 14.48 8.24
CA ASN A 36 9.10 15.46 7.64
C ASN A 36 8.97 15.46 6.12
N ASP A 37 8.33 16.48 5.57
CA ASP A 37 8.11 16.64 4.14
C ASP A 37 9.42 16.63 3.32
N ASN A 38 10.52 17.15 3.88
CA ASN A 38 11.81 17.18 3.18
C ASN A 38 12.38 15.77 2.99
N ASP A 39 12.22 14.88 3.96
CA ASP A 39 12.66 13.50 3.85
C ASP A 39 11.84 12.77 2.78
N ILE A 40 10.52 13.01 2.74
CA ILE A 40 9.61 12.45 1.73
C ILE A 40 10.02 12.91 0.33
N ILE A 41 10.18 14.23 0.13
CA ILE A 41 10.56 14.80 -1.16
C ILE A 41 11.94 14.29 -1.60
N LYS A 42 12.89 14.23 -0.65
CA LYS A 42 14.24 13.72 -0.92
C LYS A 42 14.18 12.26 -1.37
N PHE A 43 13.47 11.41 -0.63
CA PHE A 43 13.33 9.99 -0.98
C PHE A 43 12.80 9.80 -2.39
N VAL A 44 11.67 10.48 -2.73
CA VAL A 44 11.05 10.37 -4.07
C VAL A 44 12.02 10.79 -5.19
N ARG A 45 12.85 11.83 -4.95
CA ARG A 45 13.82 12.31 -5.95
C ARG A 45 15.04 11.40 -6.12
N GLU A 46 15.44 10.72 -5.05
CA GLU A 46 16.63 9.88 -5.01
C GLU A 46 16.38 8.40 -5.29
N THR A 47 15.11 7.98 -5.27
CA THR A 47 14.69 6.61 -5.62
C THR A 47 15.23 6.22 -6.99
N LYS A 48 15.79 5.00 -7.05
CA LYS A 48 16.40 4.44 -8.27
C LYS A 48 15.47 3.42 -8.90
N ASP A 49 15.53 3.40 -10.22
CA ASP A 49 14.84 2.40 -11.02
C ASP A 49 15.41 1.00 -10.77
N THR A 50 14.58 0.01 -11.02
CA THR A 50 14.92 -1.42 -11.09
C THR A 50 14.67 -1.92 -12.51
N SER A 51 15.20 -3.07 -12.86
CA SER A 51 15.11 -3.58 -14.23
C SER A 51 14.08 -4.70 -14.37
N GLY A 52 13.79 -5.41 -13.27
CA GLY A 52 12.97 -6.61 -13.32
C GLY A 52 13.60 -7.73 -14.15
N GLY A 53 13.12 -8.95 -14.04
CA GLY A 53 13.63 -10.11 -14.77
C GLY A 53 12.55 -10.94 -15.44
N ASP A 54 11.35 -10.89 -14.92
CA ASP A 54 10.16 -11.52 -15.47
C ASP A 54 8.94 -10.61 -15.33
N GLY A 55 7.73 -11.15 -15.34
CA GLY A 55 6.51 -10.35 -15.27
C GLY A 55 5.92 -10.22 -13.86
N ASP A 56 6.46 -10.95 -12.89
CA ASP A 56 6.05 -10.93 -11.50
C ASP A 56 7.03 -10.10 -10.67
N GLU A 57 6.60 -9.64 -9.50
CA GLU A 57 7.41 -8.85 -8.59
C GLU A 57 7.31 -9.41 -7.17
N PHE A 58 8.28 -9.16 -6.31
CA PHE A 58 8.34 -9.76 -4.96
C PHE A 58 7.41 -9.11 -3.91
N TYR A 59 6.14 -8.93 -4.26
CA TYR A 59 5.14 -8.33 -3.35
C TYR A 59 5.00 -9.06 -2.03
N GLU A 60 5.14 -10.38 -2.02
CA GLU A 60 5.11 -11.20 -0.81
C GLU A 60 6.20 -10.79 0.18
N LEU A 61 7.40 -10.47 -0.33
CA LEU A 61 8.51 -9.96 0.47
C LEU A 61 8.25 -8.53 0.94
N VAL A 62 7.72 -7.67 0.07
CA VAL A 62 7.40 -6.27 0.39
C VAL A 62 6.36 -6.21 1.50
N ILE A 63 5.26 -6.95 1.37
CA ILE A 63 4.21 -7.00 2.40
C ILE A 63 4.80 -7.50 3.73
N LYS A 64 5.56 -8.59 3.70
CA LYS A 64 6.23 -9.12 4.89
C LYS A 64 7.09 -8.07 5.58
N LYS A 65 7.98 -7.40 4.83
CA LYS A 65 8.89 -6.39 5.38
C LYS A 65 8.14 -5.20 5.97
N ILE A 66 7.13 -4.68 5.26
CA ILE A 66 6.33 -3.56 5.78
C ILE A 66 5.60 -3.96 7.06
N VAL A 67 5.01 -5.14 7.12
CA VAL A 67 4.27 -5.62 8.29
C VAL A 67 5.19 -5.82 9.50
N GLU A 68 6.37 -6.43 9.30
CA GLU A 68 7.28 -6.83 10.37
C GLU A 68 8.26 -5.73 10.79
N GLU A 69 8.71 -4.88 9.86
CA GLU A 69 9.81 -3.94 10.10
C GLU A 69 9.33 -2.49 10.36
N THR A 70 8.10 -2.14 9.95
CA THR A 70 7.59 -0.79 10.21
C THR A 70 7.29 -0.59 11.68
N PRO A 71 7.76 0.50 12.32
CA PRO A 71 7.48 0.81 13.72
C PRO A 71 6.04 1.34 13.86
N TRP A 72 5.06 0.45 13.67
CA TRP A 72 3.65 0.79 13.81
C TRP A 72 3.32 1.28 15.22
N ARG A 73 2.67 2.42 15.31
CA ARG A 73 2.30 3.00 16.61
C ARG A 73 1.06 2.33 17.18
N GLU A 74 1.03 2.16 18.48
CA GLU A 74 -0.18 1.73 19.18
C GLU A 74 -1.31 2.76 19.00
N ASN A 75 -2.54 2.28 18.91
CA ASN A 75 -3.74 3.10 18.77
C ASN A 75 -3.76 4.03 17.53
N SER A 76 -2.96 3.72 16.51
CA SER A 76 -2.99 4.44 15.24
C SER A 76 -3.82 3.70 14.20
N THR A 77 -4.48 4.43 13.32
CA THR A 77 -4.99 3.87 12.07
C THR A 77 -3.80 3.52 11.17
N ARG A 78 -3.76 2.29 10.67
CA ARG A 78 -2.66 1.76 9.88
C ARG A 78 -3.15 1.36 8.51
N ALA A 79 -2.50 1.87 7.48
CA ALA A 79 -2.87 1.54 6.11
C ALA A 79 -1.63 1.46 5.20
N ILE A 80 -1.69 0.59 4.22
CA ILE A 80 -0.77 0.48 3.10
C ILE A 80 -1.57 0.80 1.84
N LEU A 81 -1.03 1.63 0.97
CA LEU A 81 -1.55 1.83 -0.38
C LEU A 81 -0.54 1.25 -1.37
N LEU A 82 -0.90 0.14 -1.99
CA LEU A 82 -0.11 -0.53 -3.01
C LEU A 82 -0.54 -0.04 -4.39
N ILE A 83 0.40 0.55 -5.13
CA ILE A 83 0.18 1.03 -6.51
C ILE A 83 1.10 0.21 -7.41
N SER A 84 0.53 -0.63 -8.27
CA SER A 84 1.35 -1.51 -9.09
C SER A 84 0.61 -2.17 -10.25
N ASP A 85 1.34 -2.95 -11.07
CA ASP A 85 0.88 -3.52 -12.34
C ASP A 85 1.22 -5.01 -12.54
N ALA A 86 1.94 -5.64 -11.61
CA ALA A 86 2.37 -7.04 -11.69
C ALA A 86 1.69 -7.94 -10.65
N GLU A 87 2.01 -9.22 -10.61
CA GLU A 87 1.54 -10.20 -9.62
C GLU A 87 2.68 -10.63 -8.68
N PRO A 88 2.36 -11.20 -7.51
CA PRO A 88 3.37 -11.77 -6.63
C PRO A 88 3.88 -13.10 -7.18
N HIS A 89 5.12 -13.44 -6.87
CA HIS A 89 5.63 -14.76 -7.20
C HIS A 89 4.82 -15.87 -6.53
N PRO A 90 4.51 -16.95 -7.26
CA PRO A 90 3.83 -18.11 -6.70
C PRO A 90 4.75 -18.87 -5.74
N LEU A 91 4.15 -19.60 -4.79
CA LEU A 91 4.92 -20.56 -4.01
C LEU A 91 5.56 -21.59 -4.96
N GLY A 92 6.84 -21.87 -4.73
CA GLY A 92 7.64 -22.70 -5.61
C GLY A 92 8.46 -21.92 -6.65
N TYR A 93 8.37 -20.59 -6.65
CA TYR A 93 9.26 -19.74 -7.46
C TYR A 93 10.73 -20.02 -7.15
N THR A 94 11.53 -20.19 -8.19
CA THR A 94 12.93 -20.65 -8.08
C THR A 94 13.88 -19.77 -8.89
N PHE A 95 13.84 -18.49 -8.64
CA PHE A 95 14.85 -17.59 -9.18
C PHE A 95 15.99 -17.43 -8.17
N GLN A 96 17.19 -17.88 -8.53
CA GLN A 96 18.37 -17.96 -7.68
C GLN A 96 18.21 -18.86 -6.43
N ASP A 97 19.28 -19.46 -5.96
CA ASP A 97 19.25 -20.45 -4.86
C ASP A 97 18.72 -19.91 -3.52
N TYR A 98 18.84 -18.60 -3.28
CA TYR A 98 18.39 -17.99 -2.03
C TYR A 98 16.88 -17.79 -1.93
N VAL A 99 16.15 -17.80 -3.04
CA VAL A 99 14.68 -17.71 -3.03
C VAL A 99 14.07 -19.07 -2.70
N VAL A 100 14.66 -20.16 -3.18
CA VAL A 100 14.15 -21.55 -3.00
C VAL A 100 14.00 -21.91 -1.53
N GLY A 101 14.94 -21.50 -0.67
CA GLY A 101 14.91 -21.77 0.77
C GLY A 101 14.01 -20.84 1.59
N ASN A 102 13.57 -19.72 1.04
CA ASN A 102 12.91 -18.63 1.77
C ASN A 102 11.54 -18.27 1.17
N GLN A 103 10.77 -19.25 0.77
CA GLN A 103 9.45 -19.06 0.17
C GLN A 103 8.52 -18.30 1.10
N ILE A 104 7.93 -17.23 0.58
CA ILE A 104 6.98 -16.36 1.28
C ILE A 104 5.60 -16.54 0.64
N ASP A 105 4.61 -16.82 1.46
CA ASP A 105 3.22 -16.87 1.02
C ASP A 105 2.56 -15.53 1.30
N TRP A 106 2.28 -14.76 0.26
CA TRP A 106 1.68 -13.44 0.42
C TRP A 106 0.34 -13.46 1.17
N ARG A 107 -0.42 -14.57 1.09
CA ARG A 107 -1.67 -14.72 1.86
C ARG A 107 -1.43 -14.81 3.36
N LYS A 108 -0.33 -15.46 3.75
CA LYS A 108 0.07 -15.49 5.18
C LYS A 108 0.48 -14.11 5.65
N GLU A 109 1.18 -13.35 4.82
CA GLU A 109 1.58 -11.99 5.17
C GLU A 109 0.38 -11.03 5.19
N ALA A 110 -0.58 -11.19 4.29
CA ALA A 110 -1.85 -10.46 4.32
C ALA A 110 -2.65 -10.76 5.60
N ASN A 111 -2.71 -12.02 6.04
CA ASN A 111 -3.35 -12.38 7.31
C ASN A 111 -2.64 -11.74 8.51
N LYS A 112 -1.30 -11.71 8.54
CA LYS A 112 -0.56 -10.99 9.58
C LYS A 112 -0.89 -9.49 9.59
N ALA A 113 -1.01 -8.88 8.41
CA ALA A 113 -1.43 -7.48 8.28
C ALA A 113 -2.83 -7.27 8.88
N ALA A 114 -3.79 -8.14 8.56
CA ALA A 114 -5.14 -8.10 9.09
C ALA A 114 -5.17 -8.25 10.63
N ASP A 115 -4.42 -9.20 11.18
CA ASP A 115 -4.28 -9.42 12.64
C ASP A 115 -3.72 -8.18 13.35
N LEU A 116 -2.85 -7.42 12.70
CA LEU A 116 -2.30 -6.17 13.18
C LEU A 116 -3.18 -4.94 12.87
N LYS A 117 -4.37 -5.15 12.32
CA LYS A 117 -5.30 -4.11 11.88
C LYS A 117 -4.67 -3.15 10.85
N ILE A 118 -3.82 -3.66 9.98
CA ILE A 118 -3.23 -2.94 8.86
C ILE A 118 -4.11 -3.19 7.64
N LYS A 119 -4.73 -2.15 7.10
CA LYS A 119 -5.51 -2.23 5.86
C LYS A 119 -4.59 -2.11 4.66
N ILE A 120 -4.84 -2.90 3.61
CA ILE A 120 -4.09 -2.82 2.35
C ILE A 120 -5.04 -2.43 1.24
N ASP A 121 -4.97 -1.18 0.81
CA ASP A 121 -5.66 -0.72 -0.39
C ASP A 121 -4.77 -0.96 -1.60
N THR A 122 -5.38 -1.23 -2.75
CA THR A 122 -4.64 -1.43 -3.99
C THR A 122 -5.14 -0.52 -5.11
N VAL A 123 -4.19 0.04 -5.86
CA VAL A 123 -4.44 0.74 -7.12
C VAL A 123 -3.73 -0.05 -8.20
N THR A 124 -4.50 -0.70 -9.08
CA THR A 124 -3.95 -1.62 -10.07
C THR A 124 -4.17 -1.16 -11.50
N ILE A 125 -3.16 -1.33 -12.35
CA ILE A 125 -3.22 -1.11 -13.79
C ILE A 125 -3.77 -2.36 -14.50
N THR A 126 -3.65 -3.53 -13.88
CA THR A 126 -4.06 -4.82 -14.45
C THR A 126 -5.41 -5.27 -13.89
N ASN A 127 -6.04 -6.22 -14.57
CA ASN A 127 -7.27 -6.87 -14.11
C ASN A 127 -7.02 -8.11 -13.23
N SER A 128 -5.82 -8.25 -12.67
CA SER A 128 -5.51 -9.39 -11.83
C SER A 128 -6.40 -9.45 -10.59
N SER A 129 -6.90 -10.63 -10.29
CA SER A 129 -7.79 -10.85 -9.14
C SER A 129 -7.08 -10.80 -7.79
N TRP A 130 -5.76 -10.98 -7.77
CA TRP A 130 -5.01 -11.01 -6.52
C TRP A 130 -5.04 -9.68 -5.77
N TYR A 131 -5.10 -8.54 -6.45
CA TYR A 131 -5.25 -7.22 -5.83
C TYR A 131 -6.55 -7.12 -5.03
N LYS A 132 -7.66 -7.61 -5.60
CA LYS A 132 -8.96 -7.64 -4.92
C LYS A 132 -8.95 -8.61 -3.75
N GLU A 133 -8.32 -9.78 -3.92
CA GLU A 133 -8.16 -10.76 -2.86
C GLU A 133 -7.35 -10.17 -1.69
N LEU A 134 -6.18 -9.58 -1.97
CA LEU A 134 -5.31 -8.93 -0.98
C LEU A 134 -6.04 -7.85 -0.19
N SER A 135 -6.71 -6.92 -0.88
CA SER A 135 -7.47 -5.85 -0.21
C SER A 135 -8.61 -6.41 0.63
N SER A 136 -9.36 -7.38 0.10
CA SER A 136 -10.47 -8.02 0.82
C SER A 136 -10.02 -8.71 2.11
N MET A 137 -8.87 -9.39 2.11
CA MET A 137 -8.31 -10.06 3.29
C MET A 137 -7.97 -9.10 4.42
N THR A 138 -7.69 -7.84 4.11
CA THR A 138 -7.25 -6.81 5.07
C THR A 138 -8.29 -5.71 5.31
N ASN A 139 -9.53 -5.90 4.85
CA ASN A 139 -10.60 -4.89 4.87
C ASN A 139 -10.18 -3.57 4.20
N GLY A 140 -9.40 -3.65 3.13
CA GLY A 140 -9.02 -2.54 2.27
C GLY A 140 -9.89 -2.45 1.01
N ILE A 141 -9.55 -1.51 0.13
CA ILE A 141 -10.26 -1.22 -1.11
C ILE A 141 -9.33 -1.46 -2.30
N SER A 142 -9.84 -2.11 -3.36
CA SER A 142 -9.13 -2.26 -4.63
C SER A 142 -9.76 -1.38 -5.69
N VAL A 143 -8.97 -0.51 -6.31
CA VAL A 143 -9.42 0.42 -7.35
C VAL A 143 -8.56 0.35 -8.60
N PRO A 144 -9.12 0.57 -9.80
CA PRO A 144 -8.33 0.65 -11.01
C PRO A 144 -7.50 1.95 -11.04
N PHE A 145 -6.32 1.89 -11.64
CA PHE A 145 -5.55 3.07 -11.97
C PHE A 145 -6.21 3.82 -13.13
N ALA A 146 -6.45 5.10 -12.96
CA ALA A 146 -7.08 5.92 -14.01
C ALA A 146 -6.07 6.90 -14.64
N SER A 147 -5.33 7.63 -13.81
CA SER A 147 -4.26 8.54 -14.23
C SER A 147 -3.46 8.98 -13.00
N GLY A 148 -2.26 9.52 -13.20
CA GLY A 148 -1.43 10.01 -12.09
C GLY A 148 -2.14 11.07 -11.25
N HIS A 149 -2.89 12.00 -11.87
CA HIS A 149 -3.65 13.01 -11.14
C HIS A 149 -4.80 12.40 -10.31
N LYS A 150 -5.56 11.46 -10.89
CA LYS A 150 -6.62 10.75 -10.16
C LYS A 150 -6.02 9.90 -9.04
N THR A 151 -4.88 9.24 -9.26
CA THR A 151 -4.19 8.47 -8.23
C THR A 151 -3.77 9.34 -7.05
N ALA A 152 -3.26 10.55 -7.28
CA ALA A 152 -2.97 11.50 -6.19
C ALA A 152 -4.22 11.83 -5.37
N ARG A 153 -5.36 12.04 -6.02
CA ARG A 153 -6.66 12.24 -5.35
C ARG A 153 -7.10 11.02 -4.54
N LEU A 154 -6.80 9.81 -5.01
CA LEU A 154 -7.08 8.57 -4.27
C LEU A 154 -6.20 8.45 -3.01
N VAL A 155 -4.92 8.83 -3.09
CA VAL A 155 -4.02 8.89 -1.92
C VAL A 155 -4.57 9.86 -0.87
N GLU A 156 -4.98 11.06 -1.30
CA GLU A 156 -5.63 12.05 -0.42
C GLU A 156 -6.89 11.46 0.24
N ALA A 157 -7.79 10.85 -0.55
CA ALA A 157 -9.02 10.26 -0.05
C ALA A 157 -8.77 9.12 0.95
N ALA A 158 -7.86 8.20 0.63
CA ALA A 158 -7.48 7.09 1.51
C ALA A 158 -6.94 7.58 2.86
N THR A 159 -6.15 8.66 2.84
CA THR A 159 -5.57 9.27 4.03
C THR A 159 -6.63 10.01 4.86
N MET A 160 -7.43 10.87 4.21
CA MET A 160 -8.38 11.73 4.89
C MET A 160 -9.60 10.99 5.43
N SER A 161 -10.11 9.97 4.70
CA SER A 161 -11.26 9.18 5.13
C SER A 161 -11.03 8.45 6.46
N ARG A 162 -9.77 8.13 6.76
CA ARG A 162 -9.35 7.40 7.97
C ARG A 162 -8.68 8.29 9.02
N GLY A 163 -8.57 9.59 8.74
CA GLY A 163 -7.92 10.57 9.60
C GLY A 163 -8.81 11.09 10.75
N SER A 164 -8.43 12.23 11.32
CA SER A 164 -9.20 12.91 12.37
C SER A 164 -10.59 13.36 11.90
N ALA A 165 -11.41 13.80 12.82
CA ALA A 165 -12.71 14.40 12.52
C ALA A 165 -12.59 15.57 11.51
N LYS A 166 -11.51 16.35 11.59
CA LYS A 166 -11.24 17.42 10.64
C LYS A 166 -10.90 16.90 9.26
N ALA A 167 -10.01 15.87 9.16
CA ALA A 167 -9.65 15.25 7.89
C ALA A 167 -10.86 14.58 7.25
N ARG A 168 -11.67 13.85 8.02
CA ARG A 168 -12.91 13.22 7.56
C ARG A 168 -13.89 14.25 6.99
N LYS A 169 -14.02 15.41 7.63
CA LYS A 169 -14.85 16.51 7.12
C LYS A 169 -14.32 17.03 5.78
N MET A 170 -13.00 17.22 5.65
CA MET A 170 -12.38 17.62 4.37
C MET A 170 -12.61 16.56 3.28
N PHE A 171 -12.54 15.28 3.63
CA PHE A 171 -12.88 14.20 2.71
C PHE A 171 -14.34 14.27 2.26
N ASP A 172 -15.29 14.51 3.16
CA ASP A 172 -16.71 14.63 2.81
C ASP A 172 -16.96 15.85 1.89
N GLU A 173 -16.24 16.95 2.09
CA GLU A 173 -16.26 18.12 1.21
C GLU A 173 -15.67 17.79 -0.18
N MET A 174 -14.57 17.04 -0.24
CA MET A 174 -13.99 16.53 -1.48
C MET A 174 -14.96 15.64 -2.25
N LEU A 175 -15.64 14.73 -1.58
CA LEU A 175 -16.63 13.85 -2.19
C LEU A 175 -17.80 14.65 -2.78
N CYS A 176 -18.33 15.61 -2.03
CA CYS A 176 -19.44 16.47 -2.49
C CYS A 176 -19.07 17.35 -3.69
N SER A 177 -17.81 17.79 -3.79
CA SER A 177 -17.31 18.65 -4.89
C SER A 177 -16.78 17.87 -6.09
N CYS A 178 -16.70 16.54 -6.00
CA CYS A 178 -16.17 15.70 -7.07
C CYS A 178 -17.16 15.58 -8.22
N SER A 179 -16.81 16.12 -9.38
CA SER A 179 -17.62 16.07 -10.60
C SER A 179 -17.25 14.90 -11.52
N ASP A 180 -16.14 14.20 -11.28
CA ASP A 180 -15.71 13.03 -12.01
C ASP A 180 -16.40 11.80 -11.44
N GLU A 181 -17.23 11.13 -12.24
CA GLU A 181 -18.08 10.01 -11.80
C GLU A 181 -17.24 8.83 -11.26
N GLU A 182 -16.15 8.50 -11.95
CA GLU A 182 -15.25 7.40 -11.58
C GLU A 182 -14.56 7.67 -10.23
N THR A 183 -13.99 8.85 -10.07
CA THR A 183 -13.36 9.26 -8.80
C THR A 183 -14.38 9.35 -7.66
N SER A 184 -15.58 9.86 -7.95
CA SER A 184 -16.67 9.94 -6.98
C SER A 184 -17.12 8.56 -6.50
N ALA A 185 -17.20 7.57 -7.39
CA ALA A 185 -17.53 6.18 -7.04
C ALA A 185 -16.49 5.57 -6.07
N VAL A 186 -15.20 5.85 -6.29
CA VAL A 186 -14.12 5.41 -5.41
C VAL A 186 -14.18 6.11 -4.05
N PHE A 187 -14.39 7.42 -4.03
CA PHE A 187 -14.57 8.18 -2.78
C PHE A 187 -15.77 7.65 -1.97
N ALA A 188 -16.87 7.32 -2.65
CA ALA A 188 -18.02 6.70 -2.01
C ALA A 188 -17.69 5.31 -1.41
N SER A 189 -16.73 4.58 -1.97
CA SER A 189 -16.25 3.32 -1.39
C SER A 189 -15.48 3.56 -0.10
N TYR A 190 -14.57 4.53 -0.05
CA TYR A 190 -13.88 4.93 1.19
C TYR A 190 -14.84 5.43 2.26
N LYS A 191 -15.89 6.16 1.87
CA LYS A 191 -16.91 6.61 2.82
C LYS A 191 -17.67 5.43 3.42
N ARG A 192 -18.12 4.47 2.60
CA ARG A 192 -18.82 3.27 3.09
C ARG A 192 -17.96 2.45 4.04
N GLU A 193 -16.68 2.27 3.71
CA GLU A 193 -15.72 1.55 4.56
C GLU A 193 -15.55 2.26 5.90
N ARG A 194 -15.38 3.57 5.92
CA ARG A 194 -15.29 4.36 7.14
C ARG A 194 -16.53 4.22 8.01
N ASP A 195 -17.70 4.45 7.40
CA ASP A 195 -18.98 4.48 8.12
C ASP A 195 -19.33 3.09 8.70
N SER A 196 -18.86 1.98 8.07
CA SER A 196 -19.00 0.63 8.60
C SER A 196 -18.11 0.39 9.83
N CYS A 197 -16.89 0.90 9.83
CA CYS A 197 -15.98 0.77 10.99
C CYS A 197 -16.49 1.56 12.21
N ASP A 198 -17.06 2.76 11.99
CA ASP A 198 -17.60 3.58 13.06
C ASP A 198 -18.86 2.95 13.71
N SER A 199 -19.55 2.03 13.03
CA SER A 199 -20.71 1.31 13.56
C SER A 199 -20.36 0.11 14.44
N ASP A 200 -19.17 -0.45 14.29
CA ASP A 200 -18.70 -1.62 15.04
C ASP A 200 -18.06 -1.24 16.40
N ASP A 201 -17.82 0.06 16.64
CA ASP A 201 -17.24 0.60 17.87
C ASP A 201 -18.31 1.12 18.86
N VAL A 202 -19.61 0.92 18.60
CA VAL A 202 -20.76 1.30 19.43
C VAL A 202 -21.40 0.05 20.04
#